data_3c3344ab977ebe1babd3390da1e30f76
#
_entry.id   3c3344ab977ebe1babd3390da1e30f76
#
_cell.length_a   1.000
_cell.length_b   1.000
_cell.length_c   1.000
_cell.angle_alpha   90.00
_cell.angle_beta   90.00
_cell.angle_gamma   90.00
#
_symmetry.space_group_name_H-M   'P 1'
#
loop_
_entity.id
_entity.type
_entity.pdbx_description
1 polymer ?
#
loop_
_entity_poly.entity_id
_entity_poly.type
_entity_poly.pdbx_seq_one_letter_code
_entity_poly.pdbx_strand_id
1 'polypeptide(L)'
;MNRIACIFALLVLCSAAGTAGERAQIIVAVDGSGMFRTIQEALNSIPKNNATPVTILVKKGTYREKVFIERSFVTLVGEDRDSTRIVYAELRENWAKAHNGNDWGSGVVNIDSLANDIVLANLTIYNNYGSLYHTPAHQFAIRGNGTRVMILYCNVIADGNDTVSLWNRANGLYYHANCYFEGWVDYVCPRGWCYVTDSRFYGHNLSASIWHDGRFDKSQKFVIRYSSFDGVPDFPLGRHHHDAQIYLLDCIFSKNMADKPIYLPVSPNAEVWKWGARHYFYNCHREGGDFDWFADNLNEAEGSPKAGQISAKWTFAGRWDPEGAMPSVLPFVSQPSPRNASYGVSTKQVEISWVPSRNADGCIAYFSKEANPERVATQSERSFKVGALEPNTRYYWRTDEIVGRDTVRGPVWHFTTRQ
;
A
#
# COMPACT_ATOMS: atom_id res chain seq x y z
N MET A 1 -60.07 -22.62 6.34
CA MET A 1 -59.92 -21.47 5.47
C MET A 1 -58.77 -20.60 6.00
N ASN A 2 -57.53 -20.90 5.63
CA ASN A 2 -56.35 -20.15 6.05
C ASN A 2 -55.95 -19.22 4.90
N ARG A 3 -55.98 -17.93 5.17
CA ARG A 3 -55.48 -16.91 4.23
C ARG A 3 -53.97 -16.71 4.50
N ILE A 4 -53.14 -17.09 3.52
CA ILE A 4 -51.72 -16.77 3.45
C ILE A 4 -51.63 -15.34 2.84
N ALA A 5 -51.09 -14.41 3.62
CA ALA A 5 -50.80 -13.07 3.15
C ALA A 5 -49.36 -13.08 2.54
N CYS A 6 -49.24 -13.00 1.21
CA CYS A 6 -48.00 -12.72 0.55
C CYS A 6 -47.69 -11.22 0.68
N ILE A 7 -46.62 -10.91 1.36
CA ILE A 7 -46.02 -9.55 1.36
C ILE A 7 -45.11 -9.46 0.12
N PHE A 8 -45.58 -8.74 -0.89
CA PHE A 8 -44.75 -8.31 -2.03
C PHE A 8 -43.94 -7.09 -1.57
N ALA A 9 -42.65 -7.25 -1.41
CA ALA A 9 -41.74 -6.11 -1.29
C ALA A 9 -41.59 -5.44 -2.66
N LEU A 10 -42.15 -4.25 -2.77
CA LEU A 10 -42.05 -3.40 -3.96
C LEU A 10 -40.64 -2.78 -3.99
N LEU A 11 -39.77 -3.32 -4.82
CA LEU A 11 -38.50 -2.67 -5.17
C LEU A 11 -38.84 -1.45 -6.07
N VAL A 12 -38.79 -0.26 -5.51
CA VAL A 12 -38.83 0.98 -6.28
C VAL A 12 -37.48 1.15 -6.97
N LEU A 13 -37.40 0.77 -8.23
CA LEU A 13 -36.33 1.15 -9.15
C LEU A 13 -36.54 2.63 -9.50
N CYS A 14 -35.88 3.53 -8.79
CA CYS A 14 -35.67 4.89 -9.28
C CYS A 14 -34.67 4.85 -10.42
N SER A 15 -35.16 4.87 -11.66
CA SER A 15 -34.36 5.16 -12.85
C SER A 15 -34.09 6.66 -12.91
N ALA A 16 -33.00 7.10 -12.27
CA ALA A 16 -32.41 8.40 -12.58
C ALA A 16 -31.46 8.18 -13.76
N ALA A 17 -31.74 8.84 -14.87
CA ALA A 17 -30.77 9.00 -15.97
C ALA A 17 -29.60 9.83 -15.44
N GLY A 18 -28.60 9.15 -14.82
CA GLY A 18 -27.40 9.75 -14.28
C GLY A 18 -26.38 9.95 -15.37
N THR A 19 -25.91 11.17 -15.49
CA THR A 19 -24.64 11.53 -16.11
C THR A 19 -23.54 10.58 -15.67
N ALA A 20 -22.69 10.16 -16.61
CA ALA A 20 -21.64 9.16 -16.42
C ALA A 20 -20.84 9.37 -15.11
N GLY A 21 -20.97 8.43 -14.14
CA GLY A 21 -19.89 8.18 -13.22
C GLY A 21 -20.10 8.25 -11.72
N GLU A 22 -21.31 8.27 -11.16
CA GLU A 22 -21.43 8.01 -9.71
C GLU A 22 -21.09 6.55 -9.43
N ARG A 23 -19.99 6.34 -8.67
CA ARG A 23 -19.65 5.03 -8.14
C ARG A 23 -20.65 4.65 -7.08
N ALA A 24 -21.15 3.43 -7.14
CA ALA A 24 -21.92 2.88 -6.01
C ALA A 24 -21.05 2.92 -4.76
N GLN A 25 -21.47 3.70 -3.77
CA GLN A 25 -20.79 3.81 -2.48
C GLN A 25 -21.55 3.01 -1.44
N ILE A 26 -20.86 2.07 -0.82
CA ILE A 26 -21.35 1.28 0.30
C ILE A 26 -20.69 1.80 1.57
N ILE A 27 -21.45 2.04 2.62
CA ILE A 27 -20.94 2.53 3.90
C ILE A 27 -20.99 1.41 4.93
N VAL A 28 -19.82 1.11 5.51
CA VAL A 28 -19.67 0.16 6.62
C VAL A 28 -19.35 0.93 7.91
N ALA A 29 -20.09 0.67 8.97
CA ALA A 29 -19.86 1.26 10.28
C ALA A 29 -20.15 0.25 11.40
N VAL A 30 -19.15 -0.03 12.24
CA VAL A 30 -19.25 -1.03 13.31
C VAL A 30 -20.32 -0.68 14.35
N ASP A 31 -20.62 0.60 14.54
CA ASP A 31 -21.68 1.11 15.43
C ASP A 31 -23.10 0.95 14.84
N GLY A 32 -23.20 0.57 13.56
CA GLY A 32 -24.47 0.39 12.86
C GLY A 32 -25.03 1.65 12.19
N SER A 33 -24.27 2.73 12.12
CA SER A 33 -24.65 3.94 11.39
C SER A 33 -24.49 3.82 9.87
N GLY A 34 -23.84 2.75 9.38
CA GLY A 34 -23.67 2.43 7.97
C GLY A 34 -24.75 1.48 7.42
N MET A 35 -24.59 1.13 6.14
CA MET A 35 -25.44 0.12 5.47
C MET A 35 -25.15 -1.29 5.99
N PHE A 36 -23.92 -1.56 6.40
CA PHE A 36 -23.45 -2.81 6.96
C PHE A 36 -22.62 -2.56 8.21
N ARG A 37 -22.56 -3.56 9.10
CA ARG A 37 -21.72 -3.52 10.31
C ARG A 37 -20.34 -4.13 10.11
N THR A 38 -20.23 -5.04 9.15
CA THR A 38 -18.96 -5.72 8.81
C THR A 38 -18.56 -5.46 7.36
N ILE A 39 -17.26 -5.50 7.13
CA ILE A 39 -16.69 -5.34 5.77
C ILE A 39 -17.07 -6.55 4.92
N GLN A 40 -17.10 -7.75 5.51
CA GLN A 40 -17.44 -8.96 4.78
C GLN A 40 -18.89 -8.96 4.29
N GLU A 41 -19.85 -8.47 5.09
CA GLU A 41 -21.25 -8.30 4.64
C GLU A 41 -21.35 -7.35 3.44
N ALA A 42 -20.63 -6.23 3.48
CA ALA A 42 -20.57 -5.28 2.37
C ALA A 42 -19.99 -5.91 1.08
N LEU A 43 -18.90 -6.66 1.20
CA LEU A 43 -18.31 -7.40 0.08
C LEU A 43 -19.26 -8.45 -0.49
N ASN A 44 -19.99 -9.16 0.37
CA ASN A 44 -20.96 -10.18 -0.03
C ASN A 44 -22.17 -9.60 -0.75
N SER A 45 -22.50 -8.32 -0.55
CA SER A 45 -23.58 -7.63 -1.27
C SER A 45 -23.22 -7.32 -2.73
N ILE A 46 -21.94 -7.34 -3.09
CA ILE A 46 -21.46 -7.11 -4.46
C ILE A 46 -21.66 -8.39 -5.28
N PRO A 47 -22.24 -8.33 -6.50
CA PRO A 47 -22.39 -9.48 -7.36
C PRO A 47 -21.06 -10.21 -7.64
N LYS A 48 -21.09 -11.56 -7.72
CA LYS A 48 -19.87 -12.36 -7.98
C LYS A 48 -19.19 -12.01 -9.31
N ASN A 49 -19.96 -11.64 -10.31
CA ASN A 49 -19.50 -11.25 -11.65
C ASN A 49 -19.39 -9.73 -11.80
N ASN A 50 -19.10 -9.01 -10.70
CA ASN A 50 -18.96 -7.56 -10.73
C ASN A 50 -17.91 -7.12 -11.77
N ALA A 51 -18.31 -6.20 -12.65
CA ALA A 51 -17.48 -5.63 -13.70
C ALA A 51 -17.39 -4.10 -13.63
N THR A 52 -17.94 -3.50 -12.60
CA THR A 52 -17.98 -2.04 -12.41
C THR A 52 -17.32 -1.64 -11.09
N PRO A 53 -16.64 -0.48 -11.03
CA PRO A 53 -16.02 -0.02 -9.81
C PRO A 53 -17.04 0.21 -8.68
N VAL A 54 -16.76 -0.40 -7.53
CA VAL A 54 -17.53 -0.24 -6.28
C VAL A 54 -16.59 0.29 -5.20
N THR A 55 -17.02 1.33 -4.49
CA THR A 55 -16.29 1.87 -3.34
C THR A 55 -17.01 1.50 -2.04
N ILE A 56 -16.31 0.85 -1.13
CA ILE A 56 -16.73 0.56 0.25
C ILE A 56 -16.01 1.55 1.16
N LEU A 57 -16.75 2.49 1.73
CA LEU A 57 -16.24 3.41 2.76
C LEU A 57 -16.42 2.77 4.14
N VAL A 58 -15.31 2.54 4.82
CA VAL A 58 -15.28 1.96 6.17
C VAL A 58 -15.08 3.08 7.19
N LYS A 59 -16.08 3.30 8.03
CA LYS A 59 -16.02 4.29 9.09
C LYS A 59 -15.00 3.93 10.17
N LYS A 60 -14.57 4.93 10.97
CA LYS A 60 -13.68 4.69 12.11
C LYS A 60 -14.20 3.60 13.01
N GLY A 61 -13.32 2.73 13.44
CA GLY A 61 -13.65 1.60 14.32
C GLY A 61 -12.67 0.44 14.17
N THR A 62 -12.80 -0.52 15.07
CA THR A 62 -12.03 -1.78 14.99
C THR A 62 -12.92 -2.91 14.54
N TYR A 63 -12.67 -3.39 13.34
CA TYR A 63 -13.38 -4.49 12.69
C TYR A 63 -12.60 -5.79 12.97
N ARG A 64 -13.13 -6.63 13.87
CA ARG A 64 -12.49 -7.89 14.29
C ARG A 64 -12.99 -9.03 13.40
N GLU A 65 -12.53 -9.03 12.16
CA GLU A 65 -12.98 -10.01 11.15
C GLU A 65 -11.86 -10.35 10.18
N LYS A 66 -11.98 -11.49 9.52
CA LYS A 66 -11.22 -11.83 8.31
C LYS A 66 -12.01 -11.38 7.10
N VAL A 67 -11.32 -10.73 6.18
CA VAL A 67 -11.92 -10.17 4.98
C VAL A 67 -11.50 -10.99 3.77
N PHE A 68 -12.49 -11.45 2.97
CA PHE A 68 -12.29 -12.22 1.74
C PHE A 68 -12.80 -11.40 0.55
N ILE A 69 -11.88 -10.89 -0.26
CA ILE A 69 -12.18 -10.13 -1.48
C ILE A 69 -12.18 -11.09 -2.65
N GLU A 70 -13.36 -11.52 -3.08
CA GLU A 70 -13.59 -12.45 -4.18
C GLU A 70 -14.26 -11.76 -5.39
N ARG A 71 -14.32 -10.44 -5.41
CA ARG A 71 -14.93 -9.61 -6.47
C ARG A 71 -13.87 -8.66 -7.01
N SER A 72 -13.91 -8.44 -8.31
CA SER A 72 -13.06 -7.44 -8.98
C SER A 72 -13.62 -6.03 -8.84
N PHE A 73 -12.78 -5.02 -9.12
CA PHE A 73 -13.12 -3.60 -9.15
C PHE A 73 -13.63 -3.05 -7.81
N VAL A 74 -13.04 -3.53 -6.70
CA VAL A 74 -13.39 -3.11 -5.35
C VAL A 74 -12.34 -2.15 -4.80
N THR A 75 -12.80 -0.98 -4.36
CA THR A 75 -12.03 -0.03 -3.53
C THR A 75 -12.55 -0.09 -2.11
N LEU A 76 -11.72 -0.60 -1.18
CA LEU A 76 -11.97 -0.57 0.26
C LEU A 76 -11.19 0.59 0.84
N VAL A 77 -11.88 1.62 1.34
CA VAL A 77 -11.25 2.84 1.86
C VAL A 77 -11.70 3.15 3.26
N GLY A 78 -10.75 3.36 4.17
CA GLY A 78 -11.00 3.79 5.53
C GLY A 78 -11.23 5.29 5.65
N GLU A 79 -12.08 5.69 6.56
CA GLU A 79 -12.30 7.10 6.88
C GLU A 79 -11.03 7.77 7.45
N ASP A 80 -10.20 7.01 8.18
CA ASP A 80 -8.94 7.49 8.75
C ASP A 80 -8.00 6.29 8.95
N ARG A 81 -6.75 6.41 8.49
CA ARG A 81 -5.77 5.33 8.47
C ARG A 81 -5.54 4.65 9.82
N ASP A 82 -5.40 5.46 10.87
CA ASP A 82 -4.99 4.97 12.18
C ASP A 82 -6.18 4.49 13.02
N SER A 83 -7.37 5.01 12.74
CA SER A 83 -8.61 4.75 13.49
C SER A 83 -9.57 3.79 12.78
N THR A 84 -9.37 3.47 11.48
CA THR A 84 -10.12 2.44 10.77
C THR A 84 -9.29 1.18 10.69
N ARG A 85 -9.56 0.21 11.56
CA ARG A 85 -8.67 -0.93 11.78
C ARG A 85 -9.37 -2.24 11.50
N ILE A 86 -8.78 -3.07 10.63
CA ILE A 86 -9.16 -4.47 10.42
C ILE A 86 -8.15 -5.32 11.19
N VAL A 87 -8.60 -6.03 12.21
CA VAL A 87 -7.72 -6.77 13.13
C VAL A 87 -8.22 -8.20 13.28
N TYR A 88 -7.33 -9.15 13.07
CA TYR A 88 -7.62 -10.56 13.33
C TYR A 88 -6.33 -11.29 13.71
N ALA A 89 -6.45 -12.30 14.56
CA ALA A 89 -5.33 -13.16 14.95
C ALA A 89 -5.43 -14.49 14.18
N GLU A 90 -4.53 -14.70 13.21
CA GLU A 90 -4.47 -15.95 12.45
C GLU A 90 -3.01 -16.38 12.25
N LEU A 91 -2.74 -17.66 12.47
CA LEU A 91 -1.47 -18.30 12.16
C LEU A 91 -1.62 -19.13 10.88
N ARG A 92 -0.74 -18.87 9.90
CA ARG A 92 -0.73 -19.58 8.63
C ARG A 92 -0.72 -21.10 8.80
N GLU A 93 0.11 -21.61 9.70
CA GLU A 93 0.28 -23.04 9.95
C GLU A 93 -1.01 -23.69 10.49
N ASN A 94 -1.73 -23.00 11.37
CA ASN A 94 -3.02 -23.45 11.90
C ASN A 94 -4.08 -23.49 10.80
N TRP A 95 -4.17 -22.39 10.03
CA TRP A 95 -5.07 -22.31 8.89
C TRP A 95 -4.81 -23.41 7.87
N ALA A 96 -3.55 -23.55 7.40
CA ALA A 96 -3.18 -24.52 6.40
C ALA A 96 -3.45 -25.97 6.85
N LYS A 97 -3.20 -26.28 8.13
CA LYS A 97 -3.53 -27.59 8.71
C LYS A 97 -5.02 -27.88 8.64
N ALA A 98 -5.88 -26.90 8.87
CA ALA A 98 -7.34 -27.03 8.78
C ALA A 98 -7.86 -27.05 7.34
N HIS A 99 -7.06 -26.62 6.35
CA HIS A 99 -7.45 -26.44 4.95
C HIS A 99 -6.57 -27.23 3.96
N ASN A 100 -6.17 -28.47 4.32
CA ASN A 100 -5.42 -29.39 3.46
C ASN A 100 -4.12 -28.80 2.87
N GLY A 101 -3.40 -28.01 3.67
CA GLY A 101 -2.16 -27.36 3.26
C GLY A 101 -2.33 -26.07 2.46
N ASN A 102 -3.56 -25.64 2.16
CA ASN A 102 -3.83 -24.40 1.48
C ASN A 102 -3.71 -23.21 2.45
N ASP A 103 -2.83 -22.25 2.15
CA ASP A 103 -2.62 -21.07 2.97
C ASP A 103 -3.42 -19.84 2.50
N TRP A 104 -4.13 -19.91 1.37
CA TRP A 104 -5.06 -18.86 0.99
C TRP A 104 -6.22 -18.82 1.99
N GLY A 105 -6.51 -17.65 2.48
CA GLY A 105 -7.48 -17.45 3.57
C GLY A 105 -6.84 -17.27 4.95
N SER A 106 -5.52 -17.45 5.10
CA SER A 106 -4.83 -17.27 6.38
C SER A 106 -4.44 -15.80 6.69
N GLY A 107 -4.69 -14.86 5.79
CA GLY A 107 -4.50 -13.44 6.04
C GLY A 107 -5.68 -12.79 6.79
N VAL A 108 -5.44 -11.60 7.31
CA VAL A 108 -6.52 -10.73 7.79
C VAL A 108 -7.36 -10.27 6.60
N VAL A 109 -6.72 -9.80 5.53
CA VAL A 109 -7.34 -9.52 4.24
C VAL A 109 -6.84 -10.53 3.22
N ASN A 110 -7.77 -11.24 2.57
CA ASN A 110 -7.49 -12.29 1.61
C ASN A 110 -8.04 -11.89 0.24
N ILE A 111 -7.21 -11.89 -0.81
CA ILE A 111 -7.59 -11.51 -2.17
C ILE A 111 -7.57 -12.76 -3.05
N ASP A 112 -8.72 -13.13 -3.62
CA ASP A 112 -8.85 -14.29 -4.48
C ASP A 112 -8.07 -14.12 -5.79
N SER A 113 -7.71 -15.24 -6.41
CA SER A 113 -6.98 -15.29 -7.68
C SER A 113 -7.76 -14.69 -8.86
N LEU A 114 -9.07 -14.67 -8.78
CA LEU A 114 -9.96 -14.08 -9.79
C LEU A 114 -10.32 -12.62 -9.48
N ALA A 115 -9.99 -12.13 -8.28
CA ALA A 115 -10.25 -10.75 -7.87
C ALA A 115 -9.13 -9.82 -8.37
N ASN A 116 -9.47 -8.95 -9.30
CA ASN A 116 -8.56 -8.02 -9.94
C ASN A 116 -9.02 -6.57 -9.75
N ASP A 117 -8.11 -5.61 -9.92
CA ASP A 117 -8.40 -4.19 -9.75
C ASP A 117 -8.91 -3.88 -8.33
N ILE A 118 -8.13 -4.30 -7.35
CA ILE A 118 -8.42 -4.13 -5.93
C ILE A 118 -7.61 -2.95 -5.37
N VAL A 119 -8.28 -2.09 -4.62
CA VAL A 119 -7.65 -0.97 -3.92
C VAL A 119 -7.96 -1.09 -2.43
N LEU A 120 -6.92 -1.14 -1.60
CA LEU A 120 -6.99 -1.00 -0.15
C LEU A 120 -6.39 0.36 0.20
N ALA A 121 -7.16 1.25 0.81
CA ALA A 121 -6.70 2.61 1.05
C ALA A 121 -7.08 3.14 2.44
N ASN A 122 -6.17 3.91 3.03
CA ASN A 122 -6.40 4.66 4.27
C ASN A 122 -6.91 3.79 5.45
N LEU A 123 -6.31 2.60 5.62
CA LEU A 123 -6.69 1.57 6.60
C LEU A 123 -5.48 1.13 7.42
N THR A 124 -5.72 0.66 8.63
CA THR A 124 -4.80 -0.21 9.37
C THR A 124 -5.27 -1.65 9.24
N ILE A 125 -4.39 -2.54 8.73
CA ILE A 125 -4.62 -3.99 8.61
C ILE A 125 -3.61 -4.67 9.52
N TYR A 126 -4.07 -5.40 10.53
CA TYR A 126 -3.19 -5.92 11.57
C TYR A 126 -3.49 -7.37 11.93
N ASN A 127 -2.49 -8.23 11.72
CA ASN A 127 -2.50 -9.58 12.27
C ASN A 127 -1.76 -9.59 13.61
N ASN A 128 -2.49 -9.68 14.70
CA ASN A 128 -1.96 -9.58 16.07
C ASN A 128 -1.76 -10.95 16.75
N TYR A 129 -1.61 -12.03 15.97
CA TYR A 129 -1.44 -13.38 16.54
C TYR A 129 -0.18 -13.47 17.38
N GLY A 130 0.94 -12.89 16.93
CA GLY A 130 2.22 -12.95 17.63
C GLY A 130 2.20 -12.29 19.00
N SER A 131 1.54 -11.15 19.15
CA SER A 131 1.34 -10.48 20.43
C SER A 131 0.49 -11.29 21.41
N LEU A 132 -0.50 -12.03 20.90
CA LEU A 132 -1.39 -12.85 21.73
C LEU A 132 -0.77 -14.20 22.13
N TYR A 133 0.04 -14.80 21.25
CA TYR A 133 0.53 -16.18 21.41
C TYR A 133 2.06 -16.28 21.43
N HIS A 134 2.78 -15.14 21.50
CA HIS A 134 4.23 -15.06 21.65
C HIS A 134 5.03 -15.86 20.62
N THR A 135 4.69 -15.73 19.33
CA THR A 135 5.39 -16.39 18.23
C THR A 135 5.55 -15.48 17.01
N PRO A 136 6.73 -15.43 16.38
CA PRO A 136 6.95 -14.71 15.12
C PRO A 136 6.70 -15.58 13.88
N ALA A 137 6.01 -16.72 14.00
CA ALA A 137 5.71 -17.58 12.85
C ALA A 137 4.89 -16.85 11.77
N HIS A 138 4.52 -17.51 10.66
CA HIS A 138 3.90 -16.83 9.53
C HIS A 138 2.51 -16.26 9.84
N GLN A 139 2.37 -14.94 9.70
CA GLN A 139 1.16 -14.19 10.06
C GLN A 139 0.89 -13.13 8.99
N PHE A 140 0.08 -13.47 8.01
CA PHE A 140 -0.25 -12.53 6.94
C PHE A 140 -1.24 -11.45 7.42
N ALA A 141 -0.90 -10.19 7.27
CA ALA A 141 -1.91 -9.13 7.28
C ALA A 141 -2.67 -9.15 5.95
N ILE A 142 -1.96 -9.30 4.83
CA ILE A 142 -2.55 -9.42 3.50
C ILE A 142 -2.01 -10.67 2.81
N ARG A 143 -2.91 -11.56 2.38
CA ARG A 143 -2.60 -12.73 1.57
C ARG A 143 -3.43 -12.69 0.28
N GLY A 144 -2.79 -12.76 -0.88
CA GLY A 144 -3.55 -12.65 -2.13
C GLY A 144 -2.91 -13.28 -3.35
N ASN A 145 -3.75 -13.64 -4.32
CA ASN A 145 -3.35 -14.17 -5.62
C ASN A 145 -3.96 -13.39 -6.81
N GLY A 146 -4.65 -12.28 -6.56
CA GLY A 146 -5.19 -11.39 -7.59
C GLY A 146 -4.11 -10.62 -8.35
N THR A 147 -4.51 -9.78 -9.28
CA THR A 147 -3.61 -8.86 -10.00
C THR A 147 -4.17 -7.44 -10.04
N ARG A 148 -3.34 -6.45 -10.35
CA ARG A 148 -3.63 -5.02 -10.25
C ARG A 148 -4.18 -4.66 -8.87
N VAL A 149 -3.37 -4.98 -7.84
CA VAL A 149 -3.68 -4.69 -6.44
C VAL A 149 -2.90 -3.45 -5.99
N MET A 150 -3.62 -2.46 -5.48
CA MET A 150 -3.07 -1.23 -4.91
C MET A 150 -3.25 -1.24 -3.39
N ILE A 151 -2.18 -0.93 -2.64
CA ILE A 151 -2.23 -0.64 -1.20
C ILE A 151 -1.75 0.79 -1.02
N LEU A 152 -2.63 1.68 -0.57
CA LEU A 152 -2.40 3.11 -0.58
C LEU A 152 -2.69 3.72 0.81
N TYR A 153 -1.74 4.49 1.35
CA TYR A 153 -1.92 5.16 2.66
C TYR A 153 -2.32 4.21 3.80
N CYS A 154 -1.85 2.97 3.79
CA CYS A 154 -2.20 1.96 4.79
C CYS A 154 -1.07 1.75 5.82
N ASN A 155 -1.47 1.38 7.05
CA ASN A 155 -0.59 0.67 7.96
C ASN A 155 -0.87 -0.83 7.79
N VAL A 156 0.14 -1.59 7.41
CA VAL A 156 0.04 -3.05 7.23
C VAL A 156 1.02 -3.73 8.16
N ILE A 157 0.50 -4.36 9.18
CA ILE A 157 1.27 -4.81 10.35
C ILE A 157 0.99 -6.30 10.60
N ALA A 158 2.03 -7.05 10.90
CA ALA A 158 1.90 -8.38 11.49
C ALA A 158 2.98 -8.59 12.56
N ASP A 159 2.61 -9.29 13.62
CA ASP A 159 3.55 -9.66 14.69
C ASP A 159 4.36 -10.92 14.33
N GLY A 160 4.48 -11.23 13.04
CA GLY A 160 5.20 -12.37 12.52
C GLY A 160 5.66 -12.19 11.08
N ASN A 161 6.08 -13.31 10.46
CA ASN A 161 6.65 -13.34 9.13
C ASN A 161 5.61 -13.10 8.03
N ASP A 162 6.08 -12.61 6.86
CA ASP A 162 5.34 -12.56 5.59
C ASP A 162 4.11 -11.62 5.61
N THR A 163 4.18 -10.48 6.27
CA THR A 163 3.06 -9.54 6.49
C THR A 163 2.24 -9.24 5.21
N VAL A 164 2.92 -8.94 4.07
CA VAL A 164 2.29 -8.69 2.77
C VAL A 164 2.73 -9.75 1.78
N SER A 165 1.84 -10.69 1.50
CA SER A 165 2.09 -11.88 0.68
C SER A 165 1.17 -11.93 -0.54
N LEU A 166 1.53 -11.22 -1.60
CA LEU A 166 0.81 -11.17 -2.86
C LEU A 166 1.50 -12.09 -3.89
N TRP A 167 0.89 -13.24 -4.17
CA TRP A 167 1.57 -14.38 -4.78
C TRP A 167 1.03 -14.84 -6.13
N ASN A 168 0.47 -13.97 -6.96
CA ASN A 168 0.19 -14.30 -8.35
C ASN A 168 1.50 -14.28 -9.17
N ARG A 169 2.18 -15.41 -9.19
CA ARG A 169 3.50 -15.57 -9.82
C ARG A 169 3.53 -15.21 -11.30
N ALA A 170 2.48 -15.53 -12.04
CA ALA A 170 2.45 -15.38 -13.49
C ALA A 170 2.06 -13.96 -13.94
N ASN A 171 1.07 -13.35 -13.25
CA ASN A 171 0.41 -12.14 -13.73
C ASN A 171 0.27 -11.05 -12.65
N GLY A 172 0.87 -11.22 -11.48
CA GLY A 172 0.76 -10.26 -10.38
C GLY A 172 1.36 -8.91 -10.73
N LEU A 173 0.55 -7.86 -10.60
CA LEU A 173 0.95 -6.46 -10.72
C LEU A 173 0.54 -5.76 -9.43
N TYR A 174 1.52 -5.30 -8.65
CA TYR A 174 1.30 -4.77 -7.30
C TYR A 174 1.89 -3.38 -7.18
N TYR A 175 1.08 -2.45 -6.68
CA TYR A 175 1.48 -1.07 -6.46
C TYR A 175 1.18 -0.65 -5.03
N HIS A 176 2.19 -0.18 -4.31
CA HIS A 176 2.03 0.27 -2.93
C HIS A 176 2.61 1.67 -2.76
N ALA A 177 1.86 2.58 -2.16
CA ALA A 177 2.30 3.94 -1.97
C ALA A 177 1.85 4.54 -0.63
N ASN A 178 2.75 5.33 -0.01
CA ASN A 178 2.50 6.03 1.25
C ASN A 178 2.09 5.09 2.41
N CYS A 179 2.64 3.87 2.42
CA CYS A 179 2.32 2.86 3.41
C CYS A 179 3.36 2.79 4.54
N TYR A 180 2.93 2.28 5.67
CA TYR A 180 3.79 1.77 6.72
C TYR A 180 3.68 0.25 6.75
N PHE A 181 4.81 -0.43 6.54
CA PHE A 181 4.91 -1.89 6.61
C PHE A 181 5.73 -2.28 7.83
N GLU A 182 5.17 -3.15 8.66
CA GLU A 182 5.82 -3.65 9.86
C GLU A 182 5.66 -5.16 9.97
N GLY A 183 6.75 -5.84 10.29
CA GLY A 183 6.72 -7.29 10.43
C GLY A 183 8.07 -7.90 10.75
N TRP A 184 8.14 -9.22 10.61
CA TRP A 184 9.32 -10.01 10.89
C TRP A 184 10.00 -10.41 9.57
N VAL A 185 10.29 -11.68 9.35
CA VAL A 185 11.02 -12.12 8.15
C VAL A 185 10.16 -11.95 6.90
N ASP A 186 10.75 -11.40 5.82
CA ASP A 186 10.14 -11.27 4.50
C ASP A 186 8.78 -10.53 4.53
N TYR A 187 8.64 -9.52 5.38
CA TYR A 187 7.33 -8.91 5.64
C TYR A 187 6.73 -8.15 4.45
N VAL A 188 7.50 -7.88 3.38
CA VAL A 188 6.98 -7.53 2.06
C VAL A 188 7.57 -8.49 1.03
N CYS A 189 6.77 -9.47 0.62
CA CYS A 189 7.24 -10.59 -0.19
C CYS A 189 6.36 -10.85 -1.43
N PRO A 190 6.39 -9.97 -2.43
CA PRO A 190 5.60 -10.14 -3.65
C PRO A 190 6.16 -11.24 -4.54
N ARG A 191 5.27 -11.84 -5.34
CA ARG A 191 5.61 -12.66 -6.50
C ARG A 191 4.93 -12.08 -7.73
N GLY A 192 5.69 -11.79 -8.78
CA GLY A 192 5.21 -11.01 -9.93
C GLY A 192 5.96 -9.69 -10.04
N TRP A 193 5.32 -8.65 -10.53
CA TRP A 193 5.86 -7.30 -10.63
C TRP A 193 5.34 -6.45 -9.47
N CYS A 194 6.23 -5.77 -8.77
CA CYS A 194 5.85 -4.93 -7.64
C CYS A 194 6.59 -3.58 -7.71
N TYR A 195 5.85 -2.50 -7.47
CA TYR A 195 6.40 -1.16 -7.31
C TYR A 195 5.91 -0.56 -5.99
N VAL A 196 6.86 -0.17 -5.14
CA VAL A 196 6.59 0.47 -3.85
C VAL A 196 7.20 1.87 -3.86
N THR A 197 6.46 2.86 -3.41
CA THR A 197 6.96 4.23 -3.32
C THR A 197 6.51 4.95 -2.06
N ASP A 198 7.28 5.96 -1.63
CA ASP A 198 6.92 6.86 -0.53
C ASP A 198 6.49 6.12 0.76
N SER A 199 7.10 4.96 1.03
CA SER A 199 6.68 4.05 2.10
C SER A 199 7.76 3.86 3.16
N ARG A 200 7.33 3.43 4.35
CA ARG A 200 8.21 3.18 5.49
C ARG A 200 8.15 1.70 5.85
N PHE A 201 9.31 1.12 6.11
CA PHE A 201 9.49 -0.27 6.47
C PHE A 201 10.10 -0.35 7.87
N TYR A 202 9.54 -1.20 8.74
CA TYR A 202 10.09 -1.48 10.06
C TYR A 202 10.17 -2.98 10.32
N GLY A 203 11.38 -3.49 10.52
CA GLY A 203 11.66 -4.92 10.66
C GLY A 203 12.02 -5.32 12.09
N HIS A 204 11.43 -6.40 12.60
CA HIS A 204 11.67 -6.96 13.93
C HIS A 204 12.60 -8.18 13.92
N ASN A 205 13.38 -8.40 12.85
CA ASN A 205 14.14 -9.65 12.69
C ASN A 205 15.57 -9.42 12.18
N LEU A 206 16.40 -10.46 12.31
CA LEU A 206 17.80 -10.50 11.86
C LEU A 206 18.00 -11.36 10.59
N SER A 207 16.92 -11.63 9.84
CA SER A 207 16.98 -12.43 8.60
C SER A 207 16.81 -11.56 7.35
N ALA A 208 15.61 -11.01 7.08
CA ALA A 208 15.36 -10.18 5.93
C ALA A 208 14.08 -9.35 6.07
N SER A 209 14.10 -8.12 5.55
CA SER A 209 12.93 -7.24 5.49
C SER A 209 12.09 -7.51 4.24
N ILE A 210 12.73 -7.56 3.09
CA ILE A 210 12.08 -7.79 1.80
C ILE A 210 12.52 -9.12 1.17
N TRP A 211 11.62 -9.67 0.36
CA TRP A 211 11.89 -10.86 -0.42
C TRP A 211 11.16 -10.80 -1.77
N HIS A 212 11.71 -11.41 -2.82
CA HIS A 212 11.05 -11.53 -4.11
C HIS A 212 11.32 -12.89 -4.74
N ASP A 213 10.30 -13.48 -5.37
CA ASP A 213 10.39 -14.71 -6.15
C ASP A 213 10.59 -14.38 -7.62
N GLY A 214 11.84 -14.20 -8.05
CA GLY A 214 12.20 -13.92 -9.46
C GLY A 214 12.24 -15.15 -10.37
N ARG A 215 11.77 -16.31 -9.90
CA ARG A 215 11.90 -17.61 -10.58
C ARG A 215 11.13 -17.70 -11.89
N PHE A 216 9.98 -17.06 -11.98
CA PHE A 216 8.97 -17.33 -13.00
C PHE A 216 9.26 -16.66 -14.34
N ASP A 217 9.68 -15.41 -14.32
CA ASP A 217 9.88 -14.59 -15.52
C ASP A 217 11.07 -13.65 -15.30
N LYS A 218 12.04 -13.67 -16.22
CA LYS A 218 13.23 -12.80 -16.19
C LYS A 218 12.87 -11.32 -16.08
N SER A 219 11.71 -10.90 -16.62
CA SER A 219 11.28 -9.51 -16.64
C SER A 219 10.62 -9.02 -15.35
N GLN A 220 10.30 -9.92 -14.40
CA GLN A 220 9.71 -9.53 -13.12
C GLN A 220 10.68 -8.66 -12.33
N LYS A 221 10.12 -7.61 -11.74
CA LYS A 221 10.89 -6.61 -11.00
C LYS A 221 10.21 -6.30 -9.66
N PHE A 222 11.01 -6.12 -8.63
CA PHE A 222 10.59 -5.51 -7.39
C PHE A 222 11.31 -4.16 -7.27
N VAL A 223 10.58 -3.08 -7.48
CA VAL A 223 11.11 -1.70 -7.42
C VAL A 223 10.61 -1.04 -6.15
N ILE A 224 11.53 -0.47 -5.38
CA ILE A 224 11.23 0.34 -4.19
C ILE A 224 11.90 1.70 -4.37
N ARG A 225 11.11 2.76 -4.27
CA ARG A 225 11.61 4.11 -4.50
C ARG A 225 11.11 5.08 -3.43
N TYR A 226 11.90 6.13 -3.11
CA TYR A 226 11.55 7.18 -2.14
C TYR A 226 11.05 6.63 -0.79
N SER A 227 11.66 5.53 -0.33
CA SER A 227 11.19 4.81 0.85
C SER A 227 12.27 4.74 1.92
N SER A 228 11.86 4.52 3.16
CA SER A 228 12.79 4.41 4.28
C SER A 228 12.67 3.07 4.98
N PHE A 229 13.82 2.55 5.42
CA PHE A 229 13.93 1.29 6.13
C PHE A 229 14.52 1.52 7.51
N ASP A 230 13.85 0.99 8.53
CA ASP A 230 14.29 0.95 9.90
C ASP A 230 13.95 -0.40 10.54
N GLY A 231 14.44 -0.66 11.72
CA GLY A 231 14.15 -1.89 12.43
C GLY A 231 14.97 -2.03 13.71
N VAL A 232 14.94 -3.23 14.26
CA VAL A 232 15.82 -3.60 15.38
C VAL A 232 17.29 -3.47 14.96
N PRO A 233 18.24 -3.25 15.89
CA PRO A 233 19.66 -3.23 15.57
C PRO A 233 20.06 -4.45 14.72
N ASP A 234 20.86 -4.22 13.67
CA ASP A 234 21.34 -5.22 12.70
C ASP A 234 20.26 -5.89 11.84
N PHE A 235 19.12 -5.22 11.60
CA PHE A 235 18.13 -5.74 10.66
C PHE A 235 18.71 -5.82 9.24
N PRO A 236 18.60 -6.95 8.50
CA PRO A 236 19.06 -7.05 7.13
C PRO A 236 18.03 -6.51 6.14
N LEU A 237 18.52 -5.95 5.01
CA LEU A 237 17.65 -5.39 3.97
C LEU A 237 16.77 -6.45 3.31
N GLY A 238 17.36 -7.56 2.84
CA GLY A 238 16.56 -8.53 2.11
C GLY A 238 17.28 -9.81 1.75
N ARG A 239 16.48 -10.74 1.22
CA ARG A 239 16.95 -12.00 0.68
C ARG A 239 16.09 -12.45 -0.50
N HIS A 240 16.55 -13.48 -1.20
CA HIS A 240 15.80 -14.13 -2.28
C HIS A 240 16.16 -15.61 -2.34
N HIS A 241 15.30 -16.44 -2.91
CA HIS A 241 15.55 -17.87 -3.11
C HIS A 241 15.84 -18.23 -4.56
N HIS A 242 15.56 -17.33 -5.50
CA HIS A 242 15.73 -17.49 -6.94
C HIS A 242 16.29 -16.20 -7.55
N ASP A 243 16.35 -16.08 -8.86
CA ASP A 243 16.90 -14.97 -9.62
C ASP A 243 16.09 -13.67 -9.53
N ALA A 244 15.90 -13.15 -8.35
CA ALA A 244 15.16 -11.92 -8.13
C ALA A 244 15.83 -10.72 -8.80
N GLN A 245 15.00 -9.82 -9.33
CA GLN A 245 15.41 -8.53 -9.86
C GLN A 245 14.87 -7.43 -8.95
N ILE A 246 15.73 -6.77 -8.19
CA ILE A 246 15.38 -5.79 -7.17
C ILE A 246 16.04 -4.46 -7.49
N TYR A 247 15.23 -3.39 -7.45
CA TYR A 247 15.67 -2.01 -7.64
C TYR A 247 15.34 -1.20 -6.40
N LEU A 248 16.33 -0.51 -5.84
CA LEU A 248 16.15 0.46 -4.78
C LEU A 248 16.64 1.83 -5.27
N LEU A 249 15.75 2.83 -5.28
CA LEU A 249 16.07 4.17 -5.77
C LEU A 249 15.65 5.21 -4.74
N ASP A 250 16.53 6.17 -4.51
CA ASP A 250 16.23 7.30 -3.63
C ASP A 250 15.74 6.83 -2.23
N CYS A 251 16.31 5.73 -1.69
CA CYS A 251 15.92 5.13 -0.42
C CYS A 251 16.87 5.55 0.71
N ILE A 252 16.32 5.61 1.93
CA ILE A 252 17.08 5.92 3.14
C ILE A 252 17.03 4.73 4.08
N PHE A 253 18.19 4.34 4.59
CA PHE A 253 18.34 3.27 5.58
C PHE A 253 18.75 3.88 6.91
N SER A 254 18.14 3.42 8.01
CA SER A 254 18.56 3.83 9.35
C SER A 254 19.94 3.28 9.69
N LYS A 255 20.58 3.87 10.69
CA LYS A 255 21.85 3.36 11.24
C LYS A 255 21.78 1.92 11.77
N ASN A 256 20.56 1.41 12.02
CA ASN A 256 20.32 0.06 12.50
C ASN A 256 20.44 -1.01 11.41
N MET A 257 20.53 -0.63 10.11
CA MET A 257 20.68 -1.61 9.03
C MET A 257 22.01 -2.34 9.12
N ALA A 258 21.98 -3.67 9.04
CA ALA A 258 23.16 -4.53 8.99
C ALA A 258 24.03 -4.28 7.75
N ASP A 259 25.36 -4.42 7.91
CA ASP A 259 26.28 -4.49 6.79
C ASP A 259 26.18 -5.88 6.13
N LYS A 260 25.09 -6.10 5.41
CA LYS A 260 24.77 -7.36 4.77
C LYS A 260 24.04 -7.14 3.45
N PRO A 261 24.66 -7.47 2.31
CA PRO A 261 24.00 -7.42 1.00
C PRO A 261 22.71 -8.24 0.96
N ILE A 262 21.82 -7.94 -0.01
CA ILE A 262 20.70 -8.81 -0.34
C ILE A 262 21.28 -10.18 -0.75
N TYR A 263 20.85 -11.26 -0.11
CA TYR A 263 21.55 -12.54 -0.17
C TYR A 263 20.63 -13.71 -0.56
N LEU A 264 21.26 -14.77 -1.09
CA LEU A 264 20.66 -16.07 -1.27
C LEU A 264 20.94 -16.91 -0.01
N PRO A 265 19.93 -17.33 0.75
CA PRO A 265 20.14 -18.24 1.87
C PRO A 265 20.76 -19.55 1.42
N VAL A 266 21.69 -20.07 2.21
CA VAL A 266 22.24 -21.42 1.98
C VAL A 266 21.11 -22.42 2.18
N SER A 267 20.72 -23.11 1.11
CA SER A 267 19.72 -24.17 1.14
C SER A 267 20.24 -25.38 0.38
N PRO A 268 20.07 -26.59 0.90
CA PRO A 268 20.45 -27.82 0.17
C PRO A 268 19.68 -28.01 -1.14
N ASN A 269 18.54 -27.30 -1.31
CA ASN A 269 17.72 -27.29 -2.52
C ASN A 269 17.81 -25.98 -3.30
N ALA A 270 18.86 -25.17 -3.10
CA ALA A 270 19.04 -23.93 -3.84
C ALA A 270 19.12 -24.24 -5.34
N GLU A 271 18.17 -23.74 -6.10
CA GLU A 271 18.23 -23.81 -7.57
C GLU A 271 19.37 -22.91 -8.05
N VAL A 272 20.06 -23.39 -9.12
CA VAL A 272 21.11 -22.59 -9.77
C VAL A 272 20.48 -21.33 -10.36
N TRP A 273 21.12 -20.19 -10.17
CA TRP A 273 20.76 -18.91 -10.79
C TRP A 273 20.70 -19.04 -12.31
N LYS A 274 19.56 -18.70 -12.89
CA LYS A 274 19.36 -18.75 -14.33
C LYS A 274 19.81 -17.47 -15.01
N TRP A 275 19.67 -16.33 -14.31
CA TRP A 275 19.87 -14.98 -14.88
C TRP A 275 20.86 -14.13 -14.08
N GLY A 276 21.52 -14.68 -13.06
CA GLY A 276 22.48 -14.00 -12.22
C GLY A 276 21.87 -13.05 -11.17
N ALA A 277 22.73 -12.45 -10.35
CA ALA A 277 22.32 -11.46 -9.36
C ALA A 277 21.92 -10.15 -10.04
N ARG A 278 20.76 -9.62 -9.70
CA ARG A 278 20.18 -8.43 -10.34
C ARG A 278 19.63 -7.48 -9.27
N HIS A 279 20.53 -6.96 -8.43
CA HIS A 279 20.22 -5.99 -7.39
C HIS A 279 20.82 -4.65 -7.77
N TYR A 280 19.97 -3.65 -7.99
CA TYR A 280 20.37 -2.34 -8.50
C TYR A 280 19.98 -1.24 -7.52
N PHE A 281 20.94 -0.35 -7.28
CA PHE A 281 20.80 0.77 -6.36
C PHE A 281 21.06 2.08 -7.09
N TYR A 282 20.37 3.12 -6.69
CA TYR A 282 20.59 4.49 -7.16
C TYR A 282 20.22 5.48 -6.06
N ASN A 283 21.16 6.38 -5.72
CA ASN A 283 20.96 7.43 -4.73
C ASN A 283 20.35 6.90 -3.41
N CYS A 284 20.87 5.78 -2.92
CA CYS A 284 20.47 5.18 -1.65
C CYS A 284 21.50 5.56 -0.59
N HIS A 285 21.05 5.94 0.61
CA HIS A 285 21.91 6.41 1.67
C HIS A 285 21.55 5.80 3.02
N ARG A 286 22.54 5.59 3.87
CA ARG A 286 22.36 5.10 5.23
C ARG A 286 22.80 6.16 6.25
N GLU A 287 22.03 6.34 7.29
CA GLU A 287 22.44 7.13 8.46
C GLU A 287 23.72 6.53 9.09
N GLY A 288 24.75 7.35 9.25
CA GLY A 288 26.04 6.92 9.83
C GLY A 288 27.05 6.40 8.80
N GLY A 289 26.74 6.50 7.51
CA GLY A 289 27.63 6.14 6.40
C GLY A 289 27.11 4.99 5.56
N ASP A 290 27.41 5.06 4.27
CA ASP A 290 26.99 4.08 3.27
C ASP A 290 27.89 2.84 3.30
N PHE A 291 27.32 1.68 3.01
CA PHE A 291 28.08 0.46 2.78
C PHE A 291 28.39 0.29 1.31
N ASP A 292 29.55 -0.32 0.99
CA ASP A 292 30.04 -0.47 -0.37
C ASP A 292 29.10 -1.27 -1.28
N TRP A 293 28.34 -2.22 -0.74
CA TRP A 293 27.51 -3.13 -1.52
C TRP A 293 26.25 -2.49 -2.13
N PHE A 294 25.84 -1.30 -1.72
CA PHE A 294 24.75 -0.56 -2.36
C PHE A 294 25.21 0.72 -3.09
N ALA A 295 26.44 0.71 -3.58
CA ALA A 295 26.93 1.74 -4.49
C ALA A 295 26.04 1.87 -5.74
N ASP A 296 26.03 3.07 -6.35
CA ASP A 296 25.22 3.37 -7.53
C ASP A 296 25.61 2.49 -8.74
N ASN A 297 24.89 1.39 -8.94
CA ASN A 297 25.14 0.42 -10.01
C ASN A 297 23.95 0.27 -10.98
N LEU A 298 22.98 1.16 -10.94
CA LEU A 298 21.78 1.07 -11.79
C LEU A 298 22.10 1.04 -13.28
N ASN A 299 23.16 1.74 -13.72
CA ASN A 299 23.63 1.77 -15.10
C ASN A 299 24.11 0.39 -15.61
N GLU A 300 24.36 -0.57 -14.72
CA GLU A 300 24.74 -1.95 -15.07
C GLU A 300 23.52 -2.82 -15.41
N ALA A 301 22.29 -2.37 -15.08
CA ALA A 301 21.08 -3.11 -15.34
C ALA A 301 20.80 -3.19 -16.84
N GLU A 302 20.75 -4.42 -17.40
CA GLU A 302 20.43 -4.67 -18.81
C GLU A 302 19.07 -4.05 -19.19
N GLY A 303 19.06 -3.18 -20.20
CA GLY A 303 17.84 -2.51 -20.67
C GLY A 303 17.22 -1.55 -19.67
N SER A 304 17.91 -1.20 -18.58
CA SER A 304 17.43 -0.25 -17.60
C SER A 304 17.45 1.18 -18.15
N PRO A 305 16.37 1.94 -18.01
CA PRO A 305 16.40 3.37 -18.30
C PRO A 305 17.19 4.13 -17.24
N LYS A 306 17.42 5.42 -17.46
CA LYS A 306 17.94 6.30 -16.41
C LYS A 306 16.99 6.32 -15.22
N ALA A 307 17.50 6.52 -14.00
CA ALA A 307 16.72 6.50 -12.76
C ALA A 307 15.44 7.36 -12.81
N GLY A 308 15.51 8.55 -13.43
CA GLY A 308 14.35 9.44 -13.59
C GLY A 308 13.24 8.88 -14.48
N GLN A 309 13.48 7.86 -15.27
CA GLN A 309 12.50 7.23 -16.15
C GLN A 309 11.87 5.97 -15.52
N ILE A 310 12.46 5.43 -14.43
CA ILE A 310 11.91 4.30 -13.70
C ILE A 310 10.66 4.76 -12.95
N SER A 311 9.52 4.21 -13.35
CA SER A 311 8.19 4.49 -12.81
C SER A 311 7.43 3.20 -12.59
N ALA A 312 6.25 3.27 -11.98
CA ALA A 312 5.34 2.13 -11.89
C ALA A 312 5.00 1.58 -13.29
N LYS A 313 4.67 2.45 -14.24
CA LYS A 313 4.37 2.05 -15.61
C LYS A 313 5.54 1.31 -16.30
N TRP A 314 6.78 1.78 -16.11
CA TRP A 314 7.96 1.05 -16.59
C TRP A 314 8.11 -0.30 -15.90
N THR A 315 7.95 -0.36 -14.58
CA THR A 315 8.02 -1.61 -13.80
C THR A 315 7.07 -2.66 -14.33
N PHE A 316 5.86 -2.25 -14.69
CA PHE A 316 4.81 -3.13 -15.24
C PHE A 316 4.89 -3.31 -16.76
N ALA A 317 5.98 -2.88 -17.42
CA ALA A 317 6.17 -2.96 -18.87
C ALA A 317 5.01 -2.35 -19.68
N GLY A 318 4.44 -1.26 -19.21
CA GLY A 318 3.31 -0.56 -19.83
C GLY A 318 1.95 -1.25 -19.71
N ARG A 319 1.86 -2.44 -19.11
CA ARG A 319 0.62 -3.21 -18.95
C ARG A 319 -0.38 -2.57 -17.98
N TRP A 320 0.10 -1.73 -17.09
CA TRP A 320 -0.70 -1.06 -16.06
C TRP A 320 -0.06 0.28 -15.67
N ASP A 321 -0.89 1.29 -15.44
CA ASP A 321 -0.50 2.62 -14.95
C ASP A 321 -1.31 2.97 -13.70
N PRO A 322 -0.88 2.49 -12.52
CA PRO A 322 -1.61 2.75 -11.27
C PRO A 322 -1.59 4.22 -10.87
N GLU A 323 -0.52 4.96 -11.18
CA GLU A 323 -0.39 6.38 -10.83
C GLU A 323 -1.40 7.22 -11.63
N GLY A 324 -1.57 6.91 -12.92
CA GLY A 324 -2.61 7.53 -13.73
C GLY A 324 -4.05 7.13 -13.32
N ALA A 325 -4.23 5.96 -12.71
CA ALA A 325 -5.53 5.48 -12.23
C ALA A 325 -5.95 6.06 -10.86
N MET A 326 -5.00 6.49 -10.02
CA MET A 326 -5.27 6.94 -8.65
C MET A 326 -6.38 7.99 -8.52
N PRO A 327 -6.44 9.06 -9.34
CA PRO A 327 -7.49 10.08 -9.22
C PRO A 327 -8.90 9.53 -9.39
N SER A 328 -9.02 8.42 -10.10
CA SER A 328 -10.30 7.77 -10.34
C SER A 328 -10.65 6.66 -9.35
N VAL A 329 -9.73 6.26 -8.47
CA VAL A 329 -9.97 5.20 -7.46
C VAL A 329 -9.96 5.70 -6.03
N LEU A 330 -9.27 6.80 -5.74
CA LEU A 330 -9.25 7.42 -4.41
C LEU A 330 -10.34 8.48 -4.28
N PRO A 331 -11.02 8.55 -3.14
CA PRO A 331 -11.98 9.62 -2.84
C PRO A 331 -11.32 10.90 -2.30
N PHE A 332 -9.99 10.98 -2.27
CA PHE A 332 -9.21 12.10 -1.72
C PHE A 332 -7.95 12.37 -2.55
N VAL A 333 -7.29 13.46 -2.28
CA VAL A 333 -6.04 13.91 -2.94
C VAL A 333 -4.94 12.85 -2.92
N SER A 334 -4.10 12.86 -3.95
CA SER A 334 -2.98 11.94 -4.10
C SER A 334 -1.74 12.63 -4.69
N GLN A 335 -0.64 11.91 -4.82
CA GLN A 335 0.58 12.34 -5.52
C GLN A 335 1.10 13.71 -5.03
N PRO A 336 1.48 13.83 -3.76
CA PRO A 336 1.97 15.09 -3.19
C PRO A 336 3.28 15.54 -3.83
N SER A 337 3.42 16.86 -4.01
CA SER A 337 4.71 17.50 -4.33
C SER A 337 4.89 18.71 -3.42
N PRO A 338 5.96 18.82 -2.62
CA PRO A 338 7.03 17.81 -2.43
C PRO A 338 6.50 16.44 -2.02
N ARG A 339 7.23 15.36 -2.39
CA ARG A 339 6.86 13.99 -2.00
C ARG A 339 6.79 13.86 -0.48
N ASN A 340 5.89 13.00 -0.02
CA ASN A 340 5.76 12.72 1.40
C ASN A 340 7.08 12.19 1.98
N ALA A 341 7.46 12.69 3.14
CA ALA A 341 8.71 12.40 3.85
C ALA A 341 10.00 12.78 3.09
N SER A 342 9.92 13.57 2.02
CA SER A 342 11.12 14.03 1.31
C SER A 342 12.01 14.91 2.18
N TYR A 343 13.32 14.84 1.91
CA TYR A 343 14.37 15.59 2.58
C TYR A 343 15.09 16.51 1.60
N GLY A 344 15.72 17.58 2.10
CA GLY A 344 16.52 18.48 1.26
C GLY A 344 15.69 19.45 0.42
N VAL A 345 14.44 19.67 0.73
CA VAL A 345 13.56 20.59 0.02
C VAL A 345 14.06 22.03 0.17
N SER A 346 13.92 22.86 -0.89
CA SER A 346 14.39 24.23 -0.91
C SER A 346 13.80 25.08 0.24
N THR A 347 14.62 25.99 0.80
CA THR A 347 14.18 26.95 1.80
C THR A 347 13.67 28.26 1.20
N LYS A 348 13.92 28.53 -0.11
CA LYS A 348 13.58 29.81 -0.73
C LYS A 348 12.09 29.93 -1.06
N GLN A 349 11.63 29.13 -1.98
CA GLN A 349 10.23 29.04 -2.39
C GLN A 349 9.93 27.62 -2.78
N VAL A 350 8.85 27.08 -2.26
CA VAL A 350 8.36 25.73 -2.56
C VAL A 350 6.95 25.87 -3.10
N GLU A 351 6.71 25.27 -4.23
CA GLU A 351 5.35 25.03 -4.71
C GLU A 351 4.87 23.69 -4.15
N ILE A 352 3.82 23.75 -3.36
CA ILE A 352 3.11 22.57 -2.87
C ILE A 352 2.00 22.28 -3.84
N SER A 353 1.93 21.03 -4.35
CA SER A 353 0.91 20.61 -5.30
C SER A 353 0.47 19.17 -5.05
N TRP A 354 -0.68 18.81 -5.61
CA TRP A 354 -1.30 17.50 -5.51
C TRP A 354 -2.15 17.18 -6.73
N VAL A 355 -2.50 15.92 -6.87
CA VAL A 355 -3.49 15.48 -7.85
C VAL A 355 -4.82 15.27 -7.12
N PRO A 356 -5.89 16.01 -7.48
CA PRO A 356 -7.19 15.87 -6.85
C PRO A 356 -7.85 14.54 -7.25
N SER A 357 -8.84 14.12 -6.45
CA SER A 357 -9.77 13.09 -6.84
C SER A 357 -10.64 13.56 -8.01
N ARG A 358 -11.26 12.62 -8.70
CA ARG A 358 -12.06 12.93 -9.91
C ARG A 358 -13.22 13.87 -9.66
N ASN A 359 -13.79 13.87 -8.44
CA ASN A 359 -15.02 14.59 -8.11
C ASN A 359 -14.77 15.85 -7.28
N ALA A 360 -13.53 16.32 -7.14
CA ALA A 360 -13.22 17.51 -6.37
C ALA A 360 -13.64 18.79 -7.08
N ASP A 361 -14.49 19.59 -6.43
CA ASP A 361 -14.91 20.92 -6.87
C ASP A 361 -13.94 22.02 -6.41
N GLY A 362 -13.23 21.79 -5.31
CA GLY A 362 -12.28 22.71 -4.71
C GLY A 362 -11.52 22.05 -3.55
N CYS A 363 -10.77 22.84 -2.83
CA CYS A 363 -9.98 22.32 -1.71
C CYS A 363 -9.78 23.33 -0.58
N ILE A 364 -9.45 22.80 0.59
CA ILE A 364 -8.96 23.55 1.75
C ILE A 364 -7.53 23.12 2.02
N ALA A 365 -6.58 24.03 1.90
CA ALA A 365 -5.17 23.78 2.11
C ALA A 365 -4.74 24.10 3.54
N TYR A 366 -3.85 23.28 4.08
CA TYR A 366 -3.27 23.41 5.42
C TYR A 366 -1.75 23.28 5.35
N PHE A 367 -1.04 24.11 6.14
CA PHE A 367 0.41 24.08 6.18
C PHE A 367 0.94 24.66 7.50
N SER A 368 1.83 23.97 8.18
CA SER A 368 2.56 24.47 9.36
C SER A 368 3.74 23.57 9.73
N LYS A 369 4.43 23.90 10.84
CA LYS A 369 5.44 23.02 11.46
C LYS A 369 4.83 21.95 12.37
N GLU A 370 3.56 22.05 12.69
CA GLU A 370 2.85 21.12 13.57
C GLU A 370 2.28 19.94 12.78
N ALA A 371 2.28 18.75 13.40
CA ALA A 371 1.74 17.53 12.78
C ALA A 371 0.23 17.61 12.47
N ASN A 372 -0.50 18.52 13.11
CA ASN A 372 -1.85 18.92 12.72
C ASN A 372 -1.77 20.30 12.06
N PRO A 373 -1.58 20.38 10.74
CA PRO A 373 -1.27 21.63 10.07
C PRO A 373 -2.44 22.63 10.11
N GLU A 374 -2.10 23.92 10.15
CA GLU A 374 -3.04 25.02 10.20
C GLU A 374 -3.62 25.34 8.81
N ARG A 375 -4.87 25.79 8.78
CA ARG A 375 -5.54 26.18 7.52
C ARG A 375 -4.88 27.45 6.95
N VAL A 376 -4.54 27.41 5.66
CA VAL A 376 -3.90 28.52 4.96
C VAL A 376 -4.77 29.08 3.83
N ALA A 377 -5.57 28.27 3.15
CA ALA A 377 -6.40 28.70 2.04
C ALA A 377 -7.64 27.84 1.82
N THR A 378 -8.64 28.42 1.11
CA THR A 378 -9.70 27.68 0.42
C THR A 378 -9.65 28.13 -1.03
N GLN A 379 -9.51 27.20 -1.96
CA GLN A 379 -9.20 27.52 -3.35
C GLN A 379 -9.69 26.43 -4.32
N SER A 380 -9.67 26.76 -5.60
CA SER A 380 -9.88 25.81 -6.70
C SER A 380 -8.56 25.35 -7.33
N GLU A 381 -7.48 26.09 -7.10
CA GLU A 381 -6.14 25.77 -7.57
C GLU A 381 -5.62 24.48 -6.91
N ARG A 382 -4.81 23.74 -7.66
CA ARG A 382 -4.21 22.45 -7.25
C ARG A 382 -2.80 22.61 -6.71
N SER A 383 -2.41 23.84 -6.40
CA SER A 383 -1.13 24.17 -5.80
C SER A 383 -1.19 25.48 -5.03
N PHE A 384 -0.24 25.67 -4.12
CA PHE A 384 0.03 26.96 -3.48
C PHE A 384 1.54 27.08 -3.20
N LYS A 385 2.00 28.32 -3.06
CA LYS A 385 3.41 28.61 -2.83
C LYS A 385 3.63 28.97 -1.37
N VAL A 386 4.66 28.36 -0.77
CA VAL A 386 5.19 28.74 0.53
C VAL A 386 6.61 29.23 0.36
N GLY A 387 6.99 30.26 1.08
CA GLY A 387 8.30 30.86 0.96
C GLY A 387 8.96 31.09 2.32
N ALA A 388 10.27 31.41 2.28
CA ALA A 388 11.07 31.73 3.46
C ALA A 388 10.97 30.64 4.55
N LEU A 389 11.19 29.38 4.17
CA LEU A 389 11.19 28.25 5.09
C LEU A 389 12.50 28.19 5.88
N GLU A 390 12.41 27.77 7.13
CA GLU A 390 13.58 27.58 7.98
C GLU A 390 14.42 26.38 7.50
N PRO A 391 15.75 26.43 7.54
CA PRO A 391 16.59 25.30 7.19
C PRO A 391 16.45 24.15 8.19
N ASN A 392 16.71 22.94 7.72
CA ASN A 392 16.66 21.69 8.49
C ASN A 392 15.37 21.52 9.33
N THR A 393 14.23 21.99 8.79
CA THR A 393 12.95 22.06 9.50
C THR A 393 11.92 21.20 8.81
N ARG A 394 11.16 20.41 9.60
CA ARG A 394 10.04 19.63 9.10
C ARG A 394 8.78 20.46 9.04
N TYR A 395 8.13 20.42 7.89
CA TYR A 395 6.84 21.04 7.63
C TYR A 395 5.80 19.99 7.31
N TYR A 396 4.59 20.19 7.79
CA TYR A 396 3.43 19.33 7.53
C TYR A 396 2.41 20.10 6.71
N TRP A 397 1.73 19.38 5.84
CA TRP A 397 0.67 19.93 5.04
C TRP A 397 -0.40 18.89 4.70
N ARG A 398 -1.58 19.34 4.40
CA ARG A 398 -2.73 18.53 4.03
C ARG A 398 -3.62 19.33 3.10
N THR A 399 -4.34 18.65 2.23
CA THR A 399 -5.40 19.24 1.44
C THR A 399 -6.66 18.41 1.62
N ASP A 400 -7.73 19.03 2.10
CA ASP A 400 -9.06 18.44 2.17
C ASP A 400 -9.84 18.84 0.91
N GLU A 401 -10.53 17.92 0.27
CA GLU A 401 -11.31 18.18 -0.94
C GLU A 401 -12.73 18.60 -0.61
N ILE A 402 -13.25 19.54 -1.38
CA ILE A 402 -14.66 19.94 -1.37
C ILE A 402 -15.34 19.15 -2.50
N VAL A 403 -16.36 18.36 -2.16
CA VAL A 403 -17.14 17.54 -3.09
C VAL A 403 -18.63 17.86 -2.84
N GLY A 404 -19.21 18.68 -3.67
CA GLY A 404 -20.56 19.20 -3.45
C GLY A 404 -20.64 20.03 -2.17
N ARG A 405 -21.37 19.51 -1.16
CA ARG A 405 -21.51 20.15 0.16
C ARG A 405 -20.62 19.53 1.25
N ASP A 406 -19.92 18.45 0.90
CA ASP A 406 -19.10 17.69 1.84
C ASP A 406 -17.63 18.07 1.73
N THR A 407 -16.89 17.80 2.81
CA THR A 407 -15.44 17.91 2.83
C THR A 407 -14.85 16.54 3.10
N VAL A 408 -14.02 16.08 2.17
CA VAL A 408 -13.27 14.83 2.29
C VAL A 408 -11.86 15.15 2.77
N ARG A 409 -11.52 14.68 3.97
CA ARG A 409 -10.21 14.89 4.56
C ARG A 409 -9.14 14.13 3.80
N GLY A 410 -8.08 14.85 3.40
CA GLY A 410 -6.90 14.26 2.82
C GLY A 410 -5.88 13.73 3.83
N PRO A 411 -4.91 12.96 3.38
CA PRO A 411 -3.79 12.52 4.22
C PRO A 411 -2.89 13.70 4.62
N VAL A 412 -2.25 13.59 5.78
CA VAL A 412 -1.22 14.54 6.20
C VAL A 412 0.11 14.09 5.62
N TRP A 413 0.77 15.00 4.88
CA TRP A 413 2.11 14.82 4.33
C TRP A 413 3.11 15.74 5.03
N HIS A 414 4.39 15.40 4.92
CA HIS A 414 5.45 16.24 5.44
C HIS A 414 6.68 16.21 4.53
N PHE A 415 7.51 17.20 4.64
CA PHE A 415 8.86 17.26 4.09
C PHE A 415 9.81 17.94 5.05
N THR A 416 11.11 17.76 4.84
CA THR A 416 12.15 18.46 5.61
C THR A 416 12.99 19.30 4.66
N THR A 417 13.23 20.55 5.02
CA THR A 417 14.06 21.46 4.24
C THR A 417 15.53 21.09 4.33
N ARG A 418 16.32 21.50 3.33
CA ARG A 418 17.79 21.38 3.37
C ARG A 418 18.38 22.28 4.46
N GLN A 419 19.64 21.98 4.81
CA GLN A 419 20.47 22.83 5.66
C GLN A 419 20.69 24.21 5.04
#